data_a96cf65768ce24705874031a3e0b932c
#
_entry.id   a96cf65768ce24705874031a3e0b932c
#
_cell.length_a   1.000
_cell.length_b   1.000
_cell.length_c   1.000
_cell.angle_alpha   90.00
_cell.angle_beta   90.00
_cell.angle_gamma   90.00
#
_symmetry.space_group_name_H-M   'P 1'
#
loop_
_entity.id
_entity.type
_entity.pdbx_description
1 polymer ?
#
loop_
_entity_poly.entity_id
_entity_poly.type
_entity_poly.pdbx_seq_one_letter_code
_entity_poly.pdbx_strand_id
1 'polypeptide(L)' 'MAMKPLKTAHDMFYFVEDVMQILGYSKSKSYKVIKSLNRELENQRKCTCDGRVIKRYFHERYGLDELNASARRGA' A
#
# COMPACT_ATOMS: atom_id res chain seq x y z
N MET A 1 -22.86 -24.26 1.37
CA MET A 1 -22.10 -23.54 0.42
C MET A 1 -21.14 -22.61 1.14
N ALA A 2 -20.04 -22.51 0.60
CA ALA A 2 -19.01 -21.74 1.23
C ALA A 2 -19.20 -20.27 0.96
N MET A 3 -19.20 -19.51 2.02
CA MET A 3 -19.19 -18.08 1.87
C MET A 3 -17.76 -17.63 1.73
N LYS A 4 -17.58 -16.63 0.90
CA LYS A 4 -16.28 -16.01 0.84
C LYS A 4 -15.97 -15.40 2.19
N PRO A 5 -14.77 -15.62 2.69
CA PRO A 5 -14.39 -14.95 3.91
C PRO A 5 -14.29 -13.46 3.68
N LEU A 6 -14.51 -12.71 4.73
CA LEU A 6 -14.30 -11.28 4.67
C LEU A 6 -12.85 -11.01 4.43
N LYS A 7 -12.55 -9.91 3.77
CA LYS A 7 -11.16 -9.51 3.57
C LYS A 7 -10.55 -9.13 4.91
N THR A 8 -9.34 -9.57 5.10
CA THR A 8 -8.62 -9.31 6.33
C THR A 8 -7.68 -8.14 6.15
N ALA A 9 -7.02 -7.77 7.25
CA ALA A 9 -6.05 -6.68 7.20
C ALA A 9 -4.95 -7.00 6.19
N HIS A 10 -4.50 -8.24 6.13
CA HIS A 10 -3.44 -8.60 5.18
C HIS A 10 -3.91 -8.53 3.74
N ASP A 11 -5.20 -8.66 3.51
CA ASP A 11 -5.75 -8.52 2.15
C ASP A 11 -5.84 -7.07 1.73
N MET A 12 -6.10 -6.18 2.67
CA MET A 12 -6.41 -4.79 2.35
C MET A 12 -5.26 -3.83 2.58
N PHE A 13 -4.30 -4.22 3.40
CA PHE A 13 -3.22 -3.33 3.82
C PHE A 13 -1.86 -3.97 3.58
N TYR A 14 -0.87 -3.13 3.36
CA TYR A 14 0.53 -3.54 3.44
C TYR A 14 1.06 -3.16 4.81
N PHE A 15 1.73 -4.10 5.42
CA PHE A 15 2.42 -3.88 6.68
C PHE A 15 3.88 -3.51 6.40
N VAL A 16 4.61 -3.17 7.44
CA VAL A 16 5.97 -2.70 7.25
C VAL A 16 6.82 -3.74 6.51
N GLU A 17 6.64 -5.02 6.82
CA GLU A 17 7.41 -6.06 6.15
C GLU A 17 7.11 -6.10 4.65
N ASP A 18 5.87 -5.87 4.30
CA ASP A 18 5.50 -5.86 2.89
C ASP A 18 6.16 -4.70 2.16
N VAL A 19 6.15 -3.53 2.78
CA VAL A 19 6.74 -2.35 2.17
C VAL A 19 8.25 -2.54 2.02
N MET A 20 8.88 -3.14 3.01
CA MET A 20 10.31 -3.44 2.94
C MET A 20 10.62 -4.29 1.72
N GLN A 21 9.81 -5.29 1.47
CA GLN A 21 10.05 -6.18 0.35
C GLN A 21 9.72 -5.55 -0.99
N ILE A 22 8.65 -4.77 -1.04
CA ILE A 22 8.24 -4.17 -2.30
C ILE A 22 9.21 -3.09 -2.74
N LEU A 23 9.61 -2.23 -1.81
CA LEU A 23 10.47 -1.10 -2.13
C LEU A 23 11.95 -1.36 -1.90
N GLY A 24 12.28 -2.44 -1.21
CA GLY A 24 13.67 -2.72 -0.89
C GLY A 24 14.23 -1.78 0.15
N TYR A 25 13.40 -1.25 1.01
CA TYR A 25 13.83 -0.29 2.03
C TYR A 25 14.06 -0.99 3.35
N SER A 26 14.81 -0.31 4.22
CA SER A 26 14.97 -0.77 5.59
C SER A 26 13.65 -0.65 6.33
N LYS A 27 13.59 -1.30 7.49
CA LYS A 27 12.39 -1.25 8.31
C LYS A 27 12.06 0.18 8.72
N SER A 28 13.08 0.92 9.13
CA SER A 28 12.90 2.29 9.57
C SER A 28 12.34 3.15 8.44
N LYS A 29 12.90 3.02 7.27
CA LYS A 29 12.46 3.81 6.12
C LYS A 29 11.06 3.40 5.69
N SER A 30 10.76 2.10 5.79
CA SER A 30 9.43 1.62 5.42
C SER A 30 8.36 2.16 6.35
N TYR A 31 8.65 2.27 7.64
CA TYR A 31 7.72 2.91 8.57
C TYR A 31 7.47 4.36 8.19
N LYS A 32 8.51 5.06 7.77
CA LYS A 32 8.35 6.46 7.36
C LYS A 32 7.48 6.57 6.12
N VAL A 33 7.63 5.64 5.20
CA VAL A 33 6.78 5.61 4.00
C VAL A 33 5.33 5.43 4.40
N ILE A 34 5.06 4.45 5.25
CA ILE A 34 3.69 4.18 5.69
C ILE A 34 3.10 5.41 6.37
N LYS A 35 3.87 6.02 7.25
CA LYS A 35 3.39 7.18 7.99
C LYS A 35 3.10 8.35 7.05
N SER A 36 3.95 8.55 6.07
CA SER A 36 3.79 9.62 5.11
C SER A 36 2.52 9.43 4.27
N LEU A 37 2.31 8.21 3.78
CA LEU A 37 1.13 7.93 2.97
C LEU A 37 -0.14 8.06 3.80
N ASN A 38 -0.10 7.60 5.04
CA ASN A 38 -1.27 7.74 5.91
C ASN A 38 -1.59 9.19 6.18
N ARG A 39 -0.57 10.02 6.33
CA ARG A 39 -0.81 11.45 6.51
C ARG A 39 -1.50 12.06 5.30
N GLU A 40 -1.11 11.64 4.11
CA GLU A 40 -1.78 12.11 2.90
C GLU A 40 -3.24 11.71 2.89
N LEU A 41 -3.51 10.47 3.31
CA LEU A 41 -4.89 10.00 3.37
C LEU A 41 -5.69 10.77 4.40
N GLU A 42 -5.09 11.07 5.55
CA GLU A 42 -5.77 11.84 6.58
C GLU A 42 -6.09 13.24 6.10
N ASN A 43 -5.21 13.82 5.29
CA ASN A 43 -5.49 15.11 4.70
C ASN A 43 -6.67 15.06 3.74
N GLN A 44 -6.98 13.90 3.22
CA GLN A 44 -8.15 13.69 2.38
C GLN A 44 -9.36 13.24 3.20
N ARG A 45 -9.26 13.33 4.52
CA ARG A 45 -10.33 12.96 5.45
C ARG A 45 -10.64 11.48 5.43
N LYS A 46 -9.62 10.68 5.21
CA LYS A 46 -9.75 9.23 5.25
C LYS A 46 -9.18 8.70 6.53
N CYS A 47 -9.73 7.59 6.96
CA CYS A 47 -9.23 6.94 8.19
C CYS A 47 -8.03 6.09 7.86
N THR A 48 -7.06 6.06 8.75
CA THR A 48 -5.85 5.29 8.57
C THR A 48 -5.59 4.45 9.80
N CYS A 49 -4.66 3.51 9.65
CA CYS A 49 -4.22 2.67 10.76
C CYS A 49 -2.72 2.77 10.89
N ASP A 50 -2.26 2.92 12.12
CA ASP A 50 -0.82 3.00 12.37
C ASP A 50 -0.14 1.70 11.95
N GLY A 51 1.02 1.83 11.35
CA GLY A 51 1.84 0.69 11.03
C GLY A 51 1.44 -0.06 9.77
N ARG A 52 0.44 0.43 9.05
CA ARG A 52 0.06 -0.21 7.80
C ARG A 52 -0.63 0.83 6.91
N VAL A 53 -0.61 0.56 5.61
CA VAL A 53 -1.16 1.47 4.62
C VAL A 53 -2.04 0.68 3.67
N ILE A 54 -3.14 1.28 3.24
CA ILE A 54 -4.06 0.60 2.36
C ILE A 54 -3.38 0.33 1.01
N LYS A 55 -3.53 -0.90 0.51
CA LYS A 55 -2.84 -1.34 -0.69
C LYS A 55 -3.15 -0.48 -1.89
N ARG A 56 -4.43 -0.15 -2.06
CA ARG A 56 -4.84 0.64 -3.22
C ARG A 56 -4.10 1.95 -3.28
N TYR A 57 -4.00 2.64 -2.16
CA TYR A 57 -3.34 3.94 -2.13
C TYR A 57 -1.84 3.80 -2.34
N PHE A 58 -1.26 2.75 -1.74
CA PHE A 58 0.16 2.48 -1.94
C PHE A 58 0.46 2.28 -3.42
N HIS A 59 -0.35 1.45 -4.09
CA HIS A 59 -0.17 1.21 -5.52
C HIS A 59 -0.33 2.48 -6.32
N GLU A 60 -1.30 3.28 -5.96
CA GLU A 60 -1.57 4.51 -6.67
C GLU A 60 -0.42 5.49 -6.55
N ARG A 61 0.10 5.66 -5.35
CA ARG A 61 1.14 6.64 -5.10
C ARG A 61 2.48 6.23 -5.69
N TYR A 62 2.76 4.94 -5.74
CA TYR A 62 4.01 4.46 -6.30
C TYR A 62 3.86 4.01 -7.74
N GLY A 63 2.66 4.14 -8.29
CA GLY A 63 2.43 3.82 -9.68
C GLY A 63 2.63 2.36 -10.04
N LEU A 64 2.42 1.46 -9.08
CA LEU A 64 2.68 0.06 -9.33
C LEU A 64 1.76 -0.51 -10.39
N ASP A 65 0.50 -0.12 -10.35
CA ASP A 65 -0.44 -0.57 -11.37
C ASP A 65 -0.15 0.08 -12.71
N GLU A 66 0.29 1.33 -12.67
CA GLU A 66 0.62 2.06 -13.87
C GLU A 66 1.87 1.54 -14.54
N LEU A 67 2.79 0.97 -13.76
CA LEU A 67 3.97 0.37 -14.33
C LEU A 67 3.61 -0.76 -15.29
N ASN A 68 2.63 -1.56 -14.90
CA ASN A 68 2.16 -2.63 -15.79
C ASN A 68 1.56 -2.05 -17.04
N ALA A 69 0.78 -1.00 -16.92
CA ALA A 69 0.17 -0.37 -18.08
C ALA A 69 1.23 0.25 -18.98
N SER A 70 2.22 0.88 -18.38
CA SER A 70 3.30 1.48 -19.17
C SER A 70 4.07 0.42 -19.93
N ALA A 71 4.33 -0.70 -19.28
CA ALA A 71 5.03 -1.79 -19.96
C ALA A 71 4.23 -2.29 -21.14
N ARG A 72 2.93 -2.39 -20.98
CA ARG A 72 2.08 -2.87 -22.07
C ARG A 72 2.02 -1.90 -23.22
N ARG A 73 2.18 -0.61 -22.93
CA ARG A 73 2.19 0.38 -24.00
C ARG A 73 3.50 0.39 -24.77
N GLY A 74 4.42 -0.45 -24.37
CA GLY A 74 5.68 -0.49 -25.06
C GLY A 74 6.58 0.68 -24.74
N ALA A 75 6.27 1.32 -23.67
CA ALA A 75 7.06 2.47 -23.27
C ALA A 75 8.41 2.03 -22.79
#